data_35c93f887a3cdb73a1537368300872fb
#
_entry.id   35c93f887a3cdb73a1537368300872fb
#
_cell.length_a   1.000
_cell.length_b   1.000
_cell.length_c   1.000
_cell.angle_alpha   90.00
_cell.angle_beta   90.00
_cell.angle_gamma   90.00
#
_symmetry.space_group_name_H-M   'P 1'
#
loop_
_entity.id
_entity.type
_entity.pdbx_description
1 polymer ?
#
loop_
_entity_poly.entity_id
_entity_poly.type
_entity_poly.pdbx_seq_one_letter_code
_entity_poly.pdbx_strand_id
1 'polypeptide(L)'
;MVFLHGFSGDCHEWQEVGEAFADYSRLYVDLPGHGGSATISVDGFDDVTDLLCKTLVSYNILNFWLVGYSLGGRVAMMAACQELAGLCGVVVEGGHPGLQNAEQRAERQRSDRQWAQRFRTEPLTAVFADWYQQPVFASLNDDQRRELVALRSNNNGATLAAMLEATSLAVQPDLRANLSARTFAFYYLCGERDSKF
;
A
#
# COMPACT_ATOMS: atom_id res chain seq x y z
N MET A 1 -0.10 0.50 17.40
CA MET A 1 -0.15 1.07 16.03
C MET A 1 0.45 0.06 15.07
N VAL A 2 -0.20 -0.21 13.93
CA VAL A 2 0.28 -1.13 12.87
C VAL A 2 0.45 -0.33 11.60
N PHE A 3 1.66 -0.31 11.06
CA PHE A 3 2.05 0.54 9.93
C PHE A 3 2.25 -0.30 8.67
N LEU A 4 1.62 0.12 7.58
CA LEU A 4 1.60 -0.55 6.27
C LEU A 4 2.16 0.39 5.20
N HIS A 5 3.30 0.01 4.61
CA HIS A 5 4.02 0.81 3.61
C HIS A 5 3.33 0.85 2.23
N GLY A 6 3.79 1.74 1.35
CA GLY A 6 3.35 1.84 -0.03
C GLY A 6 3.98 0.79 -0.95
N PHE A 7 3.52 0.74 -2.22
CA PHE A 7 4.11 -0.13 -3.24
C PHE A 7 5.61 0.12 -3.40
N SER A 8 6.38 -0.95 -3.52
CA SER A 8 7.84 -1.00 -3.56
C SER A 8 8.58 -0.54 -2.30
N GLY A 9 7.85 -0.19 -1.24
CA GLY A 9 8.41 0.15 0.06
C GLY A 9 8.71 -1.07 0.93
N ASP A 10 9.08 -0.79 2.17
CA ASP A 10 9.25 -1.79 3.24
C ASP A 10 8.93 -1.18 4.63
N CYS A 11 9.02 -2.00 5.66
CA CYS A 11 8.69 -1.63 7.04
C CYS A 11 9.53 -0.46 7.60
N HIS A 12 10.71 -0.18 7.04
CA HIS A 12 11.60 0.88 7.53
C HIS A 12 11.08 2.29 7.21
N GLU A 13 10.21 2.43 6.19
CA GLU A 13 9.67 3.74 5.78
C GLU A 13 8.87 4.45 6.88
N TRP A 14 8.33 3.68 7.81
CA TRP A 14 7.53 4.21 8.89
C TRP A 14 8.31 4.49 10.19
N GLN A 15 9.61 4.18 10.24
CA GLN A 15 10.38 4.27 11.49
C GLN A 15 10.43 5.70 12.02
N GLU A 16 10.75 6.69 11.17
CA GLU A 16 10.81 8.10 11.56
C GLU A 16 9.45 8.62 12.05
N VAL A 17 8.38 8.36 11.29
CA VAL A 17 7.02 8.73 11.70
C VAL A 17 6.62 8.01 12.98
N GLY A 18 6.99 6.74 13.11
CA GLY A 18 6.68 5.95 14.29
C GLY A 18 7.34 6.46 15.56
N GLU A 19 8.47 7.17 15.50
CA GLU A 19 9.10 7.78 16.67
C GLU A 19 8.19 8.79 17.38
N ALA A 20 7.32 9.47 16.63
CA ALA A 20 6.32 10.38 17.21
C ALA A 20 5.24 9.64 18.05
N PHE A 21 5.15 8.30 17.92
CA PHE A 21 4.22 7.44 18.63
C PHE A 21 4.93 6.53 19.65
N ALA A 22 6.01 7.02 20.28
CA ALA A 22 6.85 6.25 21.20
C ALA A 22 6.08 5.68 22.41
N ASP A 23 4.99 6.34 22.82
CA ASP A 23 4.13 5.90 23.93
C ASP A 23 3.23 4.70 23.56
N TYR A 24 3.22 4.28 22.28
CA TYR A 24 2.44 3.16 21.79
C TYR A 24 3.33 2.01 21.33
N SER A 25 2.87 0.78 21.52
CA SER A 25 3.47 -0.37 20.84
C SER A 25 3.31 -0.23 19.33
N ARG A 26 4.37 -0.46 18.57
CA ARG A 26 4.42 -0.25 17.12
C ARG A 26 4.81 -1.54 16.42
N LEU A 27 4.08 -1.90 15.38
CA LEU A 27 4.38 -2.98 14.46
C LEU A 27 4.52 -2.40 13.05
N TYR A 28 5.65 -2.57 12.43
CA TYR A 28 5.92 -2.22 11.05
C TYR A 28 5.88 -3.48 10.20
N VAL A 29 4.99 -3.54 9.21
CA VAL A 29 4.72 -4.76 8.46
C VAL A 29 5.28 -4.64 7.05
N ASP A 30 6.09 -5.61 6.65
CA ASP A 30 6.40 -5.82 5.23
C ASP A 30 5.23 -6.51 4.55
N LEU A 31 4.61 -5.83 3.59
CA LEU A 31 3.53 -6.40 2.79
C LEU A 31 4.05 -7.56 1.90
N PRO A 32 3.20 -8.54 1.52
CA PRO A 32 3.60 -9.61 0.63
C PRO A 32 4.34 -9.10 -0.61
N GLY A 33 5.36 -9.80 -1.04
CA GLY A 33 6.19 -9.42 -2.19
C GLY A 33 7.23 -8.32 -1.90
N HIS A 34 7.32 -7.80 -0.65
CA HIS A 34 8.20 -6.70 -0.26
C HIS A 34 9.06 -7.06 0.96
N GLY A 35 10.22 -6.42 1.09
CA GLY A 35 11.10 -6.53 2.25
C GLY A 35 11.33 -7.96 2.73
N GLY A 36 11.16 -8.21 4.03
CA GLY A 36 11.25 -9.55 4.63
C GLY A 36 10.15 -10.50 4.20
N SER A 37 9.06 -10.00 3.60
CA SER A 37 7.94 -10.79 3.05
C SER A 37 8.03 -10.99 1.53
N ALA A 38 9.20 -10.76 0.91
CA ALA A 38 9.39 -10.81 -0.53
C ALA A 38 9.02 -12.16 -1.18
N THR A 39 9.14 -13.27 -0.44
CA THR A 39 8.81 -14.61 -0.95
C THR A 39 7.34 -15.01 -0.77
N ILE A 40 6.55 -14.17 -0.10
CA ILE A 40 5.12 -14.42 0.12
C ILE A 40 4.35 -13.92 -1.10
N SER A 41 3.64 -14.82 -1.77
CA SER A 41 2.74 -14.52 -2.89
C SER A 41 1.29 -14.48 -2.43
N VAL A 42 0.49 -13.67 -3.11
CA VAL A 42 -0.95 -13.48 -2.87
C VAL A 42 -1.68 -13.37 -4.18
N ASP A 43 -2.94 -13.78 -4.22
CA ASP A 43 -3.79 -13.69 -5.41
C ASP A 43 -4.70 -12.45 -5.38
N GLY A 44 -4.80 -11.76 -4.24
CA GLY A 44 -5.64 -10.57 -4.11
C GLY A 44 -5.59 -9.93 -2.73
N PHE A 45 -6.44 -8.92 -2.54
CA PHE A 45 -6.53 -8.20 -1.27
C PHE A 45 -6.99 -9.07 -0.11
N ASP A 46 -7.84 -10.08 -0.36
CA ASP A 46 -8.34 -10.96 0.70
C ASP A 46 -7.19 -11.76 1.31
N ASP A 47 -6.28 -12.27 0.49
CA ASP A 47 -5.09 -12.97 0.99
C ASP A 47 -4.19 -12.03 1.80
N VAL A 48 -4.02 -10.77 1.34
CA VAL A 48 -3.20 -9.78 2.05
C VAL A 48 -3.81 -9.46 3.43
N THR A 49 -5.13 -9.27 3.49
CA THR A 49 -5.82 -8.99 4.76
C THR A 49 -5.82 -10.19 5.69
N ASP A 50 -5.98 -11.40 5.18
CA ASP A 50 -5.87 -12.65 5.94
C ASP A 50 -4.46 -12.83 6.54
N LEU A 51 -3.42 -12.55 5.78
CA LEU A 51 -2.04 -12.58 6.26
C LEU A 51 -1.79 -11.52 7.33
N LEU A 52 -2.34 -10.31 7.16
CA LEU A 52 -2.29 -9.27 8.17
C LEU A 52 -2.97 -9.74 9.46
N CYS A 53 -4.17 -10.33 9.39
CA CYS A 53 -4.87 -10.87 10.55
C CYS A 53 -4.04 -11.96 11.26
N LYS A 54 -3.47 -12.91 10.51
CA LYS A 54 -2.58 -13.94 11.05
C LYS A 54 -1.37 -13.34 11.76
N THR A 55 -0.80 -12.30 11.19
CA THR A 55 0.32 -11.55 11.78
C THR A 55 -0.10 -10.92 13.11
N LEU A 56 -1.23 -10.20 13.16
CA LEU A 56 -1.74 -9.59 14.39
C LEU A 56 -1.98 -10.63 15.49
N VAL A 57 -2.55 -11.77 15.14
CA VAL A 57 -2.78 -12.89 16.06
C VAL A 57 -1.44 -13.45 16.57
N SER A 58 -0.45 -13.64 15.70
CA SER A 58 0.86 -14.19 16.08
C SER A 58 1.62 -13.31 17.07
N TYR A 59 1.42 -12.00 17.02
CA TYR A 59 1.96 -11.02 17.97
C TYR A 59 1.03 -10.75 19.15
N ASN A 60 -0.10 -11.47 19.27
CA ASN A 60 -1.11 -11.28 20.33
C ASN A 60 -1.61 -9.82 20.43
N ILE A 61 -1.83 -9.20 19.28
CA ILE A 61 -2.33 -7.81 19.18
C ILE A 61 -3.85 -7.84 19.22
N LEU A 62 -4.42 -7.42 20.35
CA LEU A 62 -5.87 -7.49 20.60
C LEU A 62 -6.59 -6.20 20.22
N ASN A 63 -5.94 -5.04 20.34
CA ASN A 63 -6.50 -3.73 19.98
C ASN A 63 -5.44 -2.95 19.20
N PHE A 64 -5.84 -2.41 18.05
CA PHE A 64 -4.87 -1.77 17.17
C PHE A 64 -5.49 -0.67 16.31
N TRP A 65 -4.62 0.23 15.86
CA TRP A 65 -4.87 1.17 14.77
C TRP A 65 -4.10 0.71 13.54
N LEU A 66 -4.72 0.81 12.37
CA LEU A 66 -4.03 0.65 11.08
C LEU A 66 -3.63 2.02 10.56
N VAL A 67 -2.38 2.17 10.19
CA VAL A 67 -1.83 3.37 9.53
C VAL A 67 -1.24 2.91 8.21
N GLY A 68 -1.77 3.39 7.10
CA GLY A 68 -1.34 2.91 5.78
C GLY A 68 -1.11 4.03 4.77
N TYR A 69 -0.02 3.92 4.03
CA TYR A 69 0.29 4.80 2.91
C TYR A 69 0.03 4.11 1.58
N SER A 70 -0.64 4.79 0.64
CA SER A 70 -0.86 4.33 -0.73
C SER A 70 -1.42 2.91 -0.80
N LEU A 71 -0.63 1.89 -1.22
CA LEU A 71 -1.03 0.48 -1.18
C LEU A 71 -1.39 0.02 0.23
N GLY A 72 -0.56 0.35 1.23
CA GLY A 72 -0.83 0.05 2.63
C GLY A 72 -2.13 0.69 3.14
N GLY A 73 -2.44 1.91 2.68
CA GLY A 73 -3.72 2.56 2.95
C GLY A 73 -4.90 1.82 2.34
N ARG A 74 -4.73 1.26 1.16
CA ARG A 74 -5.75 0.43 0.49
C ARG A 74 -5.97 -0.90 1.22
N VAL A 75 -4.89 -1.54 1.67
CA VAL A 75 -4.95 -2.74 2.53
C VAL A 75 -5.65 -2.41 3.85
N ALA A 76 -5.32 -1.29 4.50
CA ALA A 76 -5.98 -0.86 5.72
C ALA A 76 -7.49 -0.64 5.54
N MET A 77 -7.90 -0.02 4.43
CA MET A 77 -9.32 0.17 4.09
C MET A 77 -10.03 -1.16 3.81
N MET A 78 -9.39 -2.09 3.08
CA MET A 78 -9.94 -3.43 2.84
C MET A 78 -10.14 -4.18 4.15
N ALA A 79 -9.12 -4.20 5.00
CA ALA A 79 -9.17 -4.82 6.34
C ALA A 79 -10.28 -4.21 7.21
N ALA A 80 -10.43 -2.87 7.17
CA ALA A 80 -11.49 -2.16 7.88
C ALA A 80 -12.89 -2.57 7.42
N CYS A 81 -13.08 -2.89 6.15
CA CYS A 81 -14.35 -3.38 5.61
C CYS A 81 -14.68 -4.82 6.05
N GLN A 82 -13.71 -5.60 6.51
CA GLN A 82 -13.89 -6.98 7.00
C GLN A 82 -14.23 -7.07 8.50
N GLU A 83 -14.45 -5.94 9.17
CA GLU A 83 -14.85 -5.90 10.61
C GLU A 83 -13.87 -6.62 11.55
N LEU A 84 -12.57 -6.37 11.37
CA LEU A 84 -11.55 -7.02 12.18
C LEU A 84 -11.75 -6.75 13.68
N ALA A 85 -11.80 -7.82 14.47
CA ALA A 85 -11.89 -7.71 15.93
C ALA A 85 -10.71 -6.93 16.49
N GLY A 86 -10.97 -5.95 17.34
CA GLY A 86 -9.94 -5.11 17.97
C GLY A 86 -9.46 -3.91 17.12
N LEU A 87 -10.00 -3.70 15.94
CA LEU A 87 -9.70 -2.50 15.15
C LEU A 87 -10.32 -1.26 15.82
N CYS A 88 -9.48 -0.35 16.32
CA CYS A 88 -9.87 0.87 17.02
C CYS A 88 -9.99 2.07 16.07
N GLY A 89 -9.26 2.06 14.96
CA GLY A 89 -9.29 3.14 13.99
C GLY A 89 -8.32 2.93 12.84
N VAL A 90 -8.49 3.74 11.81
CA VAL A 90 -7.70 3.70 10.57
C VAL A 90 -7.22 5.09 10.19
N VAL A 91 -5.97 5.21 9.81
CA VAL A 91 -5.37 6.38 9.20
C VAL A 91 -4.86 5.99 7.80
N VAL A 92 -5.34 6.67 6.79
CA VAL A 92 -4.96 6.43 5.39
C VAL A 92 -4.31 7.67 4.83
N GLU A 93 -3.14 7.54 4.26
CA GLU A 93 -2.48 8.58 3.48
C GLU A 93 -2.40 8.16 2.01
N GLY A 94 -2.98 8.95 1.11
CA GLY A 94 -2.92 8.75 -0.34
C GLY A 94 -3.41 7.36 -0.82
N GLY A 95 -4.34 6.74 -0.11
CA GLY A 95 -4.94 5.45 -0.47
C GLY A 95 -6.26 5.63 -1.23
N HIS A 96 -6.38 5.13 -2.45
CA HIS A 96 -7.61 5.28 -3.24
C HIS A 96 -8.71 4.29 -2.79
N PRO A 97 -9.94 4.73 -2.50
CA PRO A 97 -11.00 3.86 -1.97
C PRO A 97 -11.65 2.92 -3.00
N GLY A 98 -11.20 2.94 -4.25
CA GLY A 98 -11.72 2.11 -5.34
C GLY A 98 -12.25 2.93 -6.51
N LEU A 99 -12.15 2.39 -7.72
CA LEU A 99 -12.65 3.00 -8.94
C LEU A 99 -14.14 2.63 -9.13
N GLN A 100 -14.96 3.61 -9.51
CA GLN A 100 -16.39 3.39 -9.74
C GLN A 100 -16.70 3.06 -11.20
N ASN A 101 -15.91 3.60 -12.12
CA ASN A 101 -16.14 3.50 -13.56
C ASN A 101 -15.44 2.27 -14.15
N ALA A 102 -16.18 1.47 -14.93
CA ALA A 102 -15.64 0.26 -15.58
C ALA A 102 -14.53 0.57 -16.59
N GLU A 103 -14.63 1.69 -17.29
CA GLU A 103 -13.60 2.14 -18.25
C GLU A 103 -12.30 2.49 -17.54
N GLN A 104 -12.37 3.24 -16.44
CA GLN A 104 -11.21 3.56 -15.60
C GLN A 104 -10.57 2.28 -15.03
N ARG A 105 -11.39 1.29 -14.63
CA ARG A 105 -10.88 -0.02 -14.18
C ARG A 105 -10.13 -0.74 -15.30
N ALA A 106 -10.70 -0.77 -16.51
CA ALA A 106 -10.07 -1.43 -17.65
C ALA A 106 -8.76 -0.74 -18.07
N GLU A 107 -8.72 0.60 -18.05
CA GLU A 107 -7.51 1.39 -18.32
C GLU A 107 -6.46 1.12 -17.24
N ARG A 108 -6.83 1.17 -15.97
CA ARG A 108 -5.94 0.88 -14.85
C ARG A 108 -5.37 -0.52 -14.94
N GLN A 109 -6.17 -1.52 -15.30
CA GLN A 109 -5.70 -2.88 -15.44
C GLN A 109 -4.67 -3.02 -16.57
N ARG A 110 -4.89 -2.34 -17.71
CA ARG A 110 -3.91 -2.33 -18.80
C ARG A 110 -2.59 -1.69 -18.35
N SER A 111 -2.67 -0.55 -17.69
CA SER A 111 -1.49 0.17 -17.16
C SER A 111 -0.72 -0.68 -16.16
N ASP A 112 -1.40 -1.25 -15.16
CA ASP A 112 -0.73 -2.06 -14.13
C ASP A 112 -0.09 -3.32 -14.73
N ARG A 113 -0.70 -3.97 -15.74
CA ARG A 113 -0.09 -5.09 -16.47
C ARG A 113 1.17 -4.68 -17.24
N GLN A 114 1.17 -3.50 -17.86
CA GLN A 114 2.35 -2.99 -18.56
C GLN A 114 3.51 -2.74 -17.59
N TRP A 115 3.24 -2.11 -16.44
CA TRP A 115 4.23 -1.92 -15.40
C TRP A 115 4.71 -3.25 -14.81
N ALA A 116 3.81 -4.19 -14.52
CA ALA A 116 4.15 -5.52 -14.03
C ALA A 116 5.06 -6.27 -15.01
N GLN A 117 4.79 -6.19 -16.31
CA GLN A 117 5.66 -6.78 -17.34
C GLN A 117 7.06 -6.15 -17.31
N ARG A 118 7.15 -4.83 -17.21
CA ARG A 118 8.43 -4.13 -17.11
C ARG A 118 9.20 -4.53 -15.85
N PHE A 119 8.53 -4.58 -14.70
CA PHE A 119 9.16 -5.06 -13.45
C PHE A 119 9.72 -6.48 -13.56
N ARG A 120 9.10 -7.36 -14.35
CA ARG A 120 9.56 -8.73 -14.55
C ARG A 120 10.75 -8.83 -15.49
N THR A 121 10.89 -7.95 -16.46
CA THR A 121 11.76 -8.18 -17.62
C THR A 121 12.86 -7.14 -17.83
N GLU A 122 12.73 -5.95 -17.23
CA GLU A 122 13.68 -4.86 -17.37
C GLU A 122 14.52 -4.65 -16.12
N PRO A 123 15.70 -4.02 -16.22
CA PRO A 123 16.46 -3.59 -15.05
C PRO A 123 15.64 -2.64 -14.17
N LEU A 124 15.54 -2.93 -12.87
CA LEU A 124 14.69 -2.14 -11.95
C LEU A 124 15.08 -0.66 -11.89
N THR A 125 16.35 -0.34 -12.08
CA THR A 125 16.82 1.07 -12.15
C THR A 125 16.14 1.83 -13.29
N ALA A 126 15.98 1.21 -14.45
CA ALA A 126 15.30 1.82 -15.59
C ALA A 126 13.80 1.92 -15.34
N VAL A 127 13.19 0.85 -14.82
CA VAL A 127 11.74 0.83 -14.53
C VAL A 127 11.38 1.90 -13.49
N PHE A 128 12.14 2.02 -12.39
CA PHE A 128 11.86 3.01 -11.36
C PHE A 128 12.19 4.44 -11.81
N ALA A 129 13.19 4.63 -12.70
CA ALA A 129 13.44 5.94 -13.29
C ALA A 129 12.20 6.48 -14.03
N ASP A 130 11.51 5.62 -14.78
CA ASP A 130 10.26 5.98 -15.47
C ASP A 130 9.06 6.01 -14.52
N TRP A 131 8.99 5.09 -13.55
CA TRP A 131 7.92 5.04 -12.55
C TRP A 131 7.77 6.35 -11.80
N TYR A 132 8.88 6.96 -11.39
CA TYR A 132 8.87 8.23 -10.66
C TYR A 132 8.68 9.47 -11.55
N GLN A 133 8.51 9.31 -12.86
CA GLN A 133 8.07 10.39 -13.75
C GLN A 133 6.53 10.51 -13.83
N GLN A 134 5.77 9.56 -13.25
CA GLN A 134 4.32 9.65 -13.25
C GLN A 134 3.84 10.90 -12.51
N PRO A 135 2.69 11.49 -12.95
CA PRO A 135 2.18 12.75 -12.37
C PRO A 135 1.99 12.73 -10.84
N VAL A 136 1.68 11.57 -10.27
CA VAL A 136 1.52 11.40 -8.81
C VAL A 136 2.81 11.73 -8.03
N PHE A 137 3.97 11.71 -8.68
CA PHE A 137 5.27 12.03 -8.11
C PHE A 137 5.81 13.41 -8.54
N ALA A 138 4.94 14.29 -9.06
CA ALA A 138 5.35 15.59 -9.57
C ALA A 138 5.99 16.51 -8.52
N SER A 139 5.71 16.28 -7.24
CA SER A 139 6.30 17.04 -6.13
C SER A 139 7.76 16.69 -5.83
N LEU A 140 8.25 15.54 -6.32
CA LEU A 140 9.63 15.12 -6.11
C LEU A 140 10.59 15.91 -7.00
N ASN A 141 11.69 16.39 -6.41
CA ASN A 141 12.80 16.91 -7.20
C ASN A 141 13.69 15.79 -7.75
N ASP A 142 14.68 16.15 -8.58
CA ASP A 142 15.52 15.15 -9.25
C ASP A 142 16.43 14.38 -8.29
N ASP A 143 16.87 14.98 -7.18
CA ASP A 143 17.68 14.31 -6.16
C ASP A 143 16.86 13.26 -5.43
N GLN A 144 15.66 13.63 -4.98
CA GLN A 144 14.72 12.71 -4.34
C GLN A 144 14.34 11.54 -5.27
N ARG A 145 14.11 11.81 -6.56
CA ARG A 145 13.85 10.73 -7.54
C ARG A 145 15.04 9.79 -7.66
N ARG A 146 16.27 10.31 -7.76
CA ARG A 146 17.48 9.47 -7.84
C ARG A 146 17.66 8.60 -6.60
N GLU A 147 17.45 9.15 -5.42
CA GLU A 147 17.52 8.40 -4.16
C GLU A 147 16.47 7.29 -4.11
N LEU A 148 15.22 7.60 -4.47
CA LEU A 148 14.15 6.60 -4.53
C LEU A 148 14.44 5.51 -5.57
N VAL A 149 14.92 5.84 -6.76
CA VAL A 149 15.32 4.86 -7.79
C VAL A 149 16.39 3.93 -7.23
N ALA A 150 17.43 4.47 -6.59
CA ALA A 150 18.50 3.66 -6.02
C ALA A 150 17.97 2.71 -4.92
N LEU A 151 17.12 3.24 -4.02
CA LEU A 151 16.55 2.48 -2.92
C LEU A 151 15.64 1.35 -3.43
N ARG A 152 14.69 1.67 -4.33
CA ARG A 152 13.69 0.72 -4.82
C ARG A 152 14.25 -0.33 -5.77
N SER A 153 15.38 -0.05 -6.40
CA SER A 153 16.04 -1.00 -7.29
C SER A 153 16.63 -2.24 -6.57
N ASN A 154 16.65 -2.23 -5.24
CA ASN A 154 17.02 -3.39 -4.42
C ASN A 154 15.89 -4.42 -4.25
N ASN A 155 14.69 -4.12 -4.70
CA ASN A 155 13.55 -5.04 -4.66
C ASN A 155 13.69 -6.20 -5.64
N ASN A 156 12.79 -7.18 -5.54
CA ASN A 156 12.64 -8.24 -6.53
C ASN A 156 11.53 -7.86 -7.52
N GLY A 157 11.87 -7.64 -8.78
CA GLY A 157 10.92 -7.20 -9.80
C GLY A 157 9.79 -8.18 -10.05
N ALA A 158 10.03 -9.48 -9.96
CA ALA A 158 9.00 -10.50 -10.17
C ALA A 158 7.95 -10.48 -9.05
N THR A 159 8.37 -10.32 -7.80
CA THR A 159 7.45 -10.25 -6.65
C THR A 159 6.68 -8.92 -6.61
N LEU A 160 7.34 -7.80 -6.95
CA LEU A 160 6.66 -6.52 -7.14
C LEU A 160 5.58 -6.60 -8.22
N ALA A 161 5.90 -7.21 -9.36
CA ALA A 161 4.96 -7.37 -10.45
C ALA A 161 3.73 -8.21 -10.04
N ALA A 162 3.95 -9.33 -9.33
CA ALA A 162 2.88 -10.17 -8.83
C ALA A 162 1.98 -9.39 -7.86
N MET A 163 2.58 -8.67 -6.91
CA MET A 163 1.82 -7.86 -5.94
C MET A 163 1.05 -6.73 -6.62
N LEU A 164 1.64 -6.05 -7.63
CA LEU A 164 0.97 -4.99 -8.38
C LEU A 164 -0.28 -5.50 -9.09
N GLU A 165 -0.23 -6.71 -9.69
CA GLU A 165 -1.38 -7.31 -10.35
C GLU A 165 -2.43 -7.80 -9.35
N ALA A 166 -2.01 -8.52 -8.31
CA ALA A 166 -2.89 -9.04 -7.26
C ALA A 166 -3.66 -7.92 -6.54
N THR A 167 -3.01 -6.77 -6.34
CA THR A 167 -3.60 -5.62 -5.65
C THR A 167 -3.84 -4.42 -6.56
N SER A 168 -4.03 -4.64 -7.86
CA SER A 168 -4.36 -3.56 -8.79
C SER A 168 -5.60 -2.80 -8.31
N LEU A 169 -5.59 -1.48 -8.47
CA LEU A 169 -6.78 -0.66 -8.18
C LEU A 169 -7.96 -1.06 -9.10
N ALA A 170 -7.68 -1.70 -10.22
CA ALA A 170 -8.71 -2.21 -11.14
C ALA A 170 -9.55 -3.34 -10.54
N VAL A 171 -8.96 -4.18 -9.67
CA VAL A 171 -9.66 -5.30 -9.02
C VAL A 171 -10.19 -4.95 -7.64
N GLN A 172 -9.77 -3.82 -7.06
CA GLN A 172 -10.27 -3.35 -5.77
C GLN A 172 -11.75 -2.95 -5.88
N PRO A 173 -12.62 -3.41 -4.98
CA PRO A 173 -14.00 -2.91 -4.90
C PRO A 173 -14.02 -1.42 -4.52
N ASP A 174 -15.14 -0.76 -4.80
CA ASP A 174 -15.40 0.58 -4.23
C ASP A 174 -15.79 0.43 -2.76
N LEU A 175 -14.94 0.97 -1.89
CA LEU A 175 -15.07 0.83 -0.43
C LEU A 175 -15.84 1.96 0.24
N ARG A 176 -16.23 3.02 -0.49
CA ARG A 176 -16.80 4.23 0.10
C ARG A 176 -18.04 3.96 0.93
N ALA A 177 -18.97 3.17 0.40
CA ALA A 177 -20.21 2.84 1.12
C ALA A 177 -19.92 2.04 2.40
N ASN A 178 -19.03 1.06 2.32
CA ASN A 178 -18.66 0.22 3.46
C ASN A 178 -17.93 1.04 4.54
N LEU A 179 -17.00 1.90 4.15
CA LEU A 179 -16.26 2.75 5.09
C LEU A 179 -17.16 3.77 5.77
N SER A 180 -18.11 4.38 5.02
CA SER A 180 -19.08 5.34 5.58
C SER A 180 -20.05 4.73 6.60
N ALA A 181 -20.26 3.42 6.56
CA ALA A 181 -21.10 2.70 7.52
C ALA A 181 -20.36 2.32 8.81
N ARG A 182 -19.05 2.55 8.92
CA ARG A 182 -18.25 2.15 10.09
C ARG A 182 -18.34 3.17 11.22
N THR A 183 -18.19 2.68 12.43
CA THR A 183 -18.31 3.48 13.66
C THR A 183 -16.96 3.79 14.32
N PHE A 184 -15.86 3.16 13.87
CA PHE A 184 -14.52 3.46 14.38
C PHE A 184 -13.98 4.78 13.78
N ALA A 185 -12.96 5.34 14.41
CA ALA A 185 -12.30 6.55 13.94
C ALA A 185 -11.61 6.30 12.59
N PHE A 186 -11.91 7.12 11.58
CA PHE A 186 -11.32 7.04 10.25
C PHE A 186 -10.76 8.40 9.84
N TYR A 187 -9.45 8.46 9.60
CA TYR A 187 -8.74 9.65 9.14
C TYR A 187 -8.17 9.42 7.75
N TYR A 188 -8.42 10.37 6.87
CA TYR A 188 -7.90 10.35 5.52
C TYR A 188 -7.03 11.58 5.27
N LEU A 189 -5.78 11.36 4.89
CA LEU A 189 -4.78 12.37 4.62
C LEU A 189 -4.46 12.39 3.12
N CYS A 190 -4.51 13.57 2.52
CA CYS A 190 -4.03 13.79 1.16
C CYS A 190 -3.37 15.17 1.07
N GLY A 191 -2.49 15.32 0.10
CA GLY A 191 -1.86 16.61 -0.16
C GLY A 191 -2.89 17.63 -0.69
N GLU A 192 -2.81 18.89 -0.26
CA GLU A 192 -3.70 19.96 -0.73
C GLU A 192 -3.71 20.11 -2.26
N ARG A 193 -2.59 19.78 -2.91
CA ARG A 193 -2.41 19.87 -4.37
C ARG A 193 -2.54 18.53 -5.08
N ASP A 194 -2.95 17.50 -4.37
CA ASP A 194 -3.11 16.17 -4.95
C ASP A 194 -4.44 16.10 -5.70
N SER A 195 -4.38 16.07 -7.02
CA SER A 195 -5.56 16.00 -7.88
C SER A 195 -6.13 14.59 -8.04
N LYS A 196 -5.47 13.58 -7.45
CA LYS A 196 -5.87 12.18 -7.56
C LYS A 196 -6.76 11.73 -6.41
N PHE A 197 -6.67 12.39 -5.25
CA PHE A 197 -7.36 12.03 -4.01
C PHE A 197 -8.24 13.17 -3.48
#